data_843b014ed787cf6a5c68b25ff663fc08
#
_entry.id   843b014ed787cf6a5c68b25ff663fc08
#
_cell.length_a   1.000
_cell.length_b   1.000
_cell.length_c   1.000
_cell.angle_alpha   90.00
_cell.angle_beta   90.00
_cell.angle_gamma   90.00
#
_symmetry.space_group_name_H-M   'P 1'
#
loop_
_entity.id
_entity.type
_entity.pdbx_description
1 polymer ?
#
loop_
_entity_poly.entity_id
_entity_poly.type
_entity_poly.pdbx_seq_one_letter_code
_entity_poly.pdbx_strand_id
1 'polypeptide(L)'
;NTLEIYGPKNTKKFIEKMFSFFTPINEKIKYKVIEIQKVGVFFENDWFKLESIKVDHNTETLAYSIIEKDKIRIKKDFLEKKQIGSGPHMKKLQEGKDIVYKGEKIKAKEATFKEKGKKVSIVMDTRVCKEAVKIAKDADLFICEATLLEDLKDMAKEYHHLTAKQAAEIAKKAKVKKLVLTHISQRYKDDKGHKKEASEIFKEVIVGKDFQTFKI
;
A
#
# COMPACT_ATOMS: atom_id res chain seq x y z
N ASN A 1 17.45 9.40 -13.62
CA ASN A 1 17.10 8.35 -12.66
C ASN A 1 16.74 7.07 -13.42
N THR A 2 17.11 5.91 -12.88
CA THR A 2 16.74 4.60 -13.44
C THR A 2 15.42 4.16 -12.82
N LEU A 3 14.46 3.74 -13.65
CA LEU A 3 13.20 3.16 -13.19
C LEU A 3 13.45 1.71 -12.73
N GLU A 4 13.15 1.40 -11.50
CA GLU A 4 13.16 0.02 -11.01
C GLU A 4 11.77 -0.60 -11.13
N ILE A 5 11.69 -1.76 -11.77
CA ILE A 5 10.45 -2.52 -12.00
C ILE A 5 10.57 -3.84 -11.23
N TYR A 6 9.68 -4.04 -10.27
CA TYR A 6 9.64 -5.25 -9.46
C TYR A 6 8.47 -6.13 -9.88
N GLY A 7 8.69 -7.44 -9.94
CA GLY A 7 7.63 -8.38 -10.31
C GLY A 7 8.00 -9.84 -10.03
N PRO A 8 7.07 -10.78 -10.30
CA PRO A 8 7.33 -12.21 -10.17
C PRO A 8 8.34 -12.71 -11.22
N LYS A 9 8.63 -13.99 -11.19
CA LYS A 9 9.47 -14.66 -12.20
C LYS A 9 8.96 -14.39 -13.62
N ASN A 10 9.87 -14.23 -14.58
CA ASN A 10 9.62 -13.87 -15.98
C ASN A 10 9.19 -12.41 -16.25
N THR A 11 9.09 -11.56 -15.24
CA THR A 11 8.79 -10.12 -15.44
C THR A 11 9.78 -9.48 -16.39
N LYS A 12 11.07 -9.78 -16.27
CA LYS A 12 12.11 -9.24 -17.16
C LYS A 12 11.82 -9.57 -18.63
N LYS A 13 11.56 -10.84 -18.91
CA LYS A 13 11.25 -11.31 -20.28
C LYS A 13 10.02 -10.60 -20.87
N PHE A 14 8.97 -10.40 -20.06
CA PHE A 14 7.75 -9.72 -20.54
C PHE A 14 7.97 -8.23 -20.76
N ILE A 15 8.67 -7.55 -19.87
CA ILE A 15 8.99 -6.12 -20.00
C ILE A 15 9.88 -5.88 -21.22
N GLU A 16 10.94 -6.67 -21.42
CA GLU A 16 11.82 -6.56 -22.58
C GLU A 16 11.06 -6.79 -23.88
N LYS A 17 10.19 -7.82 -23.93
CA LYS A 17 9.34 -8.08 -25.08
C LYS A 17 8.36 -6.93 -25.35
N MET A 18 7.69 -6.42 -24.32
CA MET A 18 6.78 -5.29 -24.45
C MET A 18 7.50 -4.05 -25.01
N PHE A 19 8.65 -3.72 -24.45
CA PHE A 19 9.41 -2.55 -24.91
C PHE A 19 10.03 -2.73 -26.30
N SER A 20 10.28 -3.94 -26.74
CA SER A 20 10.77 -4.18 -28.12
C SER A 20 9.78 -3.74 -29.21
N PHE A 21 8.47 -3.70 -28.90
CA PHE A 21 7.46 -3.16 -29.80
C PHE A 21 7.43 -1.62 -29.81
N PHE A 22 8.01 -0.97 -28.81
CA PHE A 22 8.01 0.49 -28.65
C PHE A 22 9.43 1.04 -28.71
N THR A 23 10.12 0.79 -29.84
CA THR A 23 11.53 1.17 -30.07
C THR A 23 11.91 2.60 -29.65
N PRO A 24 11.08 3.64 -29.87
CA PRO A 24 11.43 5.00 -29.43
C PRO A 24 11.47 5.19 -27.92
N ILE A 25 10.82 4.32 -27.14
CA ILE A 25 10.74 4.43 -25.68
C ILE A 25 11.98 3.83 -25.02
N ASN A 26 12.54 2.76 -25.59
CA ASN A 26 13.71 2.07 -25.06
C ASN A 26 14.97 2.96 -24.99
N GLU A 27 15.11 3.91 -25.88
CA GLU A 27 16.26 4.82 -25.89
C GLU A 27 16.17 5.93 -24.85
N LYS A 28 14.95 6.24 -24.35
CA LYS A 28 14.68 7.37 -23.44
C LYS A 28 14.57 6.99 -21.97
N ILE A 29 14.18 5.75 -21.67
CA ILE A 29 13.92 5.31 -20.28
C ILE A 29 14.95 4.28 -19.86
N LYS A 30 15.84 4.70 -18.94
CA LYS A 30 16.72 3.75 -18.26
C LYS A 30 15.91 2.99 -17.23
N TYR A 31 15.83 1.67 -17.36
CA TYR A 31 15.12 0.82 -16.40
C TYR A 31 15.93 -0.39 -15.97
N LYS A 32 15.55 -0.95 -14.82
CA LYS A 32 16.11 -2.19 -14.26
C LYS A 32 14.97 -3.04 -13.76
N VAL A 33 14.87 -4.27 -14.25
CA VAL A 33 13.87 -5.24 -13.78
C VAL A 33 14.48 -6.10 -12.69
N ILE A 34 13.75 -6.24 -11.60
CA ILE A 34 14.14 -7.03 -10.43
C ILE A 34 13.04 -8.05 -10.17
N GLU A 35 13.33 -9.32 -10.44
CA GLU A 35 12.41 -10.42 -10.18
C GLU A 35 12.49 -10.82 -8.71
N ILE A 36 11.33 -10.80 -8.03
CA ILE A 36 11.21 -11.13 -6.62
C ILE A 36 11.29 -12.65 -6.44
N GLN A 37 12.38 -13.13 -5.87
CA GLN A 37 12.62 -14.57 -5.66
C GLN A 37 11.93 -15.12 -4.41
N LYS A 38 11.75 -14.28 -3.39
CA LYS A 38 11.13 -14.66 -2.11
C LYS A 38 10.11 -13.62 -1.69
N VAL A 39 8.95 -14.10 -1.23
CA VAL A 39 7.91 -13.25 -0.64
C VAL A 39 8.37 -12.67 0.70
N GLY A 40 7.79 -11.55 1.10
CA GLY A 40 8.17 -10.78 2.28
C GLY A 40 8.72 -9.40 1.89
N VAL A 41 9.54 -8.82 2.75
CA VAL A 41 10.18 -7.53 2.47
C VAL A 41 11.26 -7.74 1.41
N PHE A 42 11.13 -7.06 0.26
CA PHE A 42 12.07 -7.14 -0.86
C PHE A 42 12.81 -5.83 -1.13
N PHE A 43 12.37 -4.72 -0.54
CA PHE A 43 13.04 -3.42 -0.57
C PHE A 43 12.82 -2.69 0.74
N GLU A 44 13.85 -2.02 1.24
CA GLU A 44 13.77 -1.18 2.44
C GLU A 44 14.80 -0.04 2.37
N ASN A 45 14.38 1.16 2.78
CA ASN A 45 15.23 2.32 2.96
C ASN A 45 14.89 3.04 4.28
N ASP A 46 15.40 4.25 4.50
CA ASP A 46 15.16 5.01 5.75
C ASP A 46 13.70 5.45 5.92
N TRP A 47 12.89 5.46 4.85
CA TRP A 47 11.55 6.04 4.81
C TRP A 47 10.43 5.01 4.79
N PHE A 48 10.63 3.93 4.02
CA PHE A 48 9.60 2.90 3.82
C PHE A 48 10.22 1.55 3.49
N LYS A 49 9.38 0.53 3.55
CA LYS A 49 9.66 -0.80 3.04
C LYS A 49 8.56 -1.26 2.09
N LEU A 50 8.95 -2.10 1.13
CA LEU A 50 8.04 -2.78 0.22
C LEU A 50 8.00 -4.26 0.57
N GLU A 51 6.79 -4.79 0.66
CA GLU A 51 6.52 -6.20 0.95
C GLU A 51 5.70 -6.81 -0.17
N SER A 52 5.94 -8.07 -0.49
CA SER A 52 5.14 -8.84 -1.44
C SER A 52 4.70 -10.18 -0.84
N ILE A 53 3.59 -10.68 -1.34
CA ILE A 53 3.08 -12.03 -1.07
C ILE A 53 2.47 -12.62 -2.33
N LYS A 54 2.61 -13.93 -2.52
CA LYS A 54 1.96 -14.63 -3.63
C LYS A 54 0.46 -14.77 -3.34
N VAL A 55 -0.37 -14.44 -4.31
CA VAL A 55 -1.82 -14.60 -4.28
C VAL A 55 -2.27 -15.67 -5.28
N ASP A 56 -3.56 -16.04 -5.24
CA ASP A 56 -4.09 -17.19 -5.96
C ASP A 56 -4.73 -16.77 -7.29
N HIS A 57 -3.96 -16.88 -8.36
CA HIS A 57 -4.41 -16.60 -9.73
C HIS A 57 -3.86 -17.65 -10.71
N ASN A 58 -4.37 -17.68 -11.94
CA ASN A 58 -3.96 -18.62 -13.00
C ASN A 58 -2.48 -18.47 -13.40
N THR A 59 -1.93 -17.26 -13.25
CA THR A 59 -0.51 -16.98 -13.45
C THR A 59 0.15 -16.60 -12.13
N GLU A 60 1.47 -16.62 -12.07
CA GLU A 60 2.18 -16.19 -10.86
C GLU A 60 1.94 -14.71 -10.61
N THR A 61 1.17 -14.42 -9.56
CA THR A 61 0.70 -13.08 -9.21
C THR A 61 1.14 -12.72 -7.80
N LEU A 62 1.65 -11.50 -7.64
CA LEU A 62 2.07 -10.93 -6.36
C LEU A 62 1.16 -9.77 -5.95
N ALA A 63 0.77 -9.77 -4.70
CA ALA A 63 0.22 -8.60 -4.04
C ALA A 63 1.34 -7.85 -3.31
N TYR A 64 1.15 -6.55 -3.09
CA TYR A 64 2.19 -5.66 -2.55
C TYR A 64 1.67 -4.81 -1.40
N SER A 65 2.59 -4.45 -0.49
CA SER A 65 2.35 -3.39 0.49
C SER A 65 3.51 -2.39 0.48
N ILE A 66 3.15 -1.12 0.58
CA ILE A 66 4.06 0.00 0.86
C ILE A 66 3.84 0.36 2.32
N ILE A 67 4.89 0.27 3.14
CA ILE A 67 4.80 0.47 4.58
C ILE A 67 5.78 1.58 4.97
N GLU A 68 5.25 2.75 5.28
CA GLU A 68 6.04 3.89 5.77
C GLU A 68 6.61 3.57 7.15
N LYS A 69 7.86 3.94 7.40
CA LYS A 69 8.47 3.81 8.72
C LYS A 69 7.90 4.84 9.70
N ASP A 70 7.79 4.44 10.95
CA ASP A 70 7.37 5.35 12.01
C ASP A 70 8.35 6.52 12.15
N LYS A 71 7.84 7.70 12.43
CA LYS A 71 8.63 8.93 12.58
C LYS A 71 8.57 9.44 14.02
N ILE A 72 9.67 9.90 14.53
CA ILE A 72 9.69 10.64 15.80
C ILE A 72 9.41 12.11 15.48
N ARG A 73 8.32 12.61 16.05
CA ARG A 73 7.87 13.98 15.92
C ARG A 73 8.03 14.74 17.23
N ILE A 74 8.27 16.01 17.12
CA ILE A 74 8.39 16.91 18.29
C ILE A 74 7.00 17.42 18.67
N LYS A 75 6.71 17.41 19.99
CA LYS A 75 5.49 18.00 20.54
C LYS A 75 5.62 19.51 20.58
N LYS A 76 4.91 20.22 19.70
CA LYS A 76 4.96 21.68 19.61
C LYS A 76 4.59 22.35 20.92
N ASP A 77 3.50 21.92 21.56
CA ASP A 77 3.01 22.44 22.83
C ASP A 77 4.05 22.32 23.95
N PHE A 78 4.87 21.24 23.96
CA PHE A 78 5.95 21.07 24.92
C PHE A 78 7.06 22.10 24.69
N LEU A 79 7.44 22.34 23.42
CA LEU A 79 8.45 23.35 23.09
C LEU A 79 8.00 24.77 23.50
N GLU A 80 6.74 25.10 23.21
CA GLU A 80 6.14 26.40 23.55
C GLU A 80 6.14 26.61 25.06
N LYS A 81 5.65 25.63 25.84
CA LYS A 81 5.64 25.68 27.31
C LYS A 81 7.05 25.84 27.91
N LYS A 82 8.06 25.21 27.31
CA LYS A 82 9.45 25.28 27.74
C LYS A 82 10.26 26.41 27.09
N GLN A 83 9.63 27.23 26.27
CA GLN A 83 10.27 28.33 25.50
C GLN A 83 11.53 27.86 24.76
N ILE A 84 11.44 26.64 24.14
CA ILE A 84 12.53 26.04 23.36
C ILE A 84 12.37 26.50 21.93
N GLY A 85 13.30 27.31 21.43
CA GLY A 85 13.33 27.78 20.04
C GLY A 85 13.79 26.69 19.06
N SER A 86 13.55 26.90 17.77
CA SER A 86 14.03 26.02 16.70
C SER A 86 15.55 26.01 16.62
N GLY A 87 16.14 24.85 16.27
CA GLY A 87 17.58 24.73 16.10
C GLY A 87 18.07 23.28 15.93
N PRO A 88 19.40 23.09 15.81
CA PRO A 88 20.01 21.75 15.59
C PRO A 88 19.69 20.73 16.69
N HIS A 89 19.36 21.19 17.90
CA HIS A 89 18.99 20.35 19.02
C HIS A 89 17.67 19.60 18.79
N MET A 90 16.79 20.06 17.88
CA MET A 90 15.58 19.35 17.48
C MET A 90 15.89 18.00 16.87
N LYS A 91 16.91 17.91 16.03
CA LYS A 91 17.36 16.64 15.43
C LYS A 91 17.81 15.66 16.51
N LYS A 92 18.54 16.12 17.54
CA LYS A 92 18.96 15.29 18.65
C LYS A 92 17.76 14.71 19.42
N LEU A 93 16.73 15.52 19.68
CA LEU A 93 15.50 15.03 20.31
C LEU A 93 14.79 13.98 19.45
N GLN A 94 14.72 14.20 18.12
CA GLN A 94 14.13 13.22 17.19
C GLN A 94 14.95 11.92 17.08
N GLU A 95 16.26 11.98 17.33
CA GLU A 95 17.14 10.81 17.45
C GLU A 95 17.03 10.12 18.82
N GLY A 96 16.15 10.58 19.70
CA GLY A 96 15.96 10.01 21.06
C GLY A 96 17.01 10.45 22.07
N LYS A 97 17.83 11.47 21.75
CA LYS A 97 18.89 11.98 22.63
C LYS A 97 18.39 13.15 23.47
N ASP A 98 18.61 13.08 24.78
CA ASP A 98 18.36 14.22 25.69
C ASP A 98 19.25 15.40 25.33
N ILE A 99 18.78 16.60 25.57
CA ILE A 99 19.53 17.84 25.33
C ILE A 99 19.60 18.68 26.62
N VAL A 100 20.55 19.63 26.66
CA VAL A 100 20.54 20.73 27.64
C VAL A 100 20.20 22.01 26.87
N TYR A 101 19.15 22.69 27.31
CA TYR A 101 18.73 23.96 26.72
C TYR A 101 18.56 25.01 27.81
N LYS A 102 19.30 26.14 27.70
CA LYS A 102 19.33 27.20 28.73
C LYS A 102 19.56 26.69 30.16
N GLY A 103 20.44 25.66 30.31
CA GLY A 103 20.77 25.08 31.63
C GLY A 103 19.79 24.00 32.11
N GLU A 104 18.64 23.80 31.47
CA GLU A 104 17.66 22.77 31.80
C GLU A 104 17.87 21.52 30.96
N LYS A 105 17.86 20.35 31.60
CA LYS A 105 17.89 19.06 30.88
C LYS A 105 16.50 18.73 30.32
N ILE A 106 16.41 18.58 29.02
CA ILE A 106 15.19 18.21 28.30
C ILE A 106 15.29 16.76 27.85
N LYS A 107 14.39 15.92 28.30
CA LYS A 107 14.36 14.52 27.91
C LYS A 107 13.65 14.35 26.57
N ALA A 108 14.28 13.64 25.64
CA ALA A 108 13.70 13.38 24.32
C ALA A 108 12.32 12.73 24.38
N LYS A 109 12.11 11.76 25.30
CA LYS A 109 10.83 11.08 25.50
C LYS A 109 9.68 12.00 25.91
N GLU A 110 9.98 13.10 26.64
CA GLU A 110 8.97 14.08 27.04
C GLU A 110 8.63 15.04 25.89
N ALA A 111 9.66 15.45 25.13
CA ALA A 111 9.57 16.41 24.04
C ALA A 111 9.09 15.83 22.70
N THR A 112 8.99 14.49 22.59
CA THR A 112 8.67 13.84 21.33
C THR A 112 7.51 12.85 21.47
N PHE A 113 6.94 12.46 20.32
CA PHE A 113 6.01 11.35 20.18
C PHE A 113 6.33 10.55 18.93
N LYS A 114 5.88 9.31 18.92
CA LYS A 114 6.00 8.42 17.78
C LYS A 114 4.77 8.55 16.89
N GLU A 115 4.95 9.08 15.68
CA GLU A 115 3.93 9.08 14.64
C GLU A 115 4.02 7.76 13.87
N LYS A 116 2.95 6.99 13.87
CA LYS A 116 2.91 5.71 13.18
C LYS A 116 2.91 5.94 11.65
N GLY A 117 3.78 5.22 10.97
CA GLY A 117 3.81 5.21 9.51
C GLY A 117 2.55 4.62 8.90
N LYS A 118 2.26 5.00 7.68
CA LYS A 118 1.08 4.55 6.92
C LYS A 118 1.38 3.28 6.13
N LYS A 119 0.34 2.47 5.94
CA LYS A 119 0.42 1.26 5.11
C LYS A 119 -0.62 1.31 4.00
N VAL A 120 -0.15 1.11 2.77
CA VAL A 120 -0.99 0.89 1.59
C VAL A 120 -0.77 -0.53 1.11
N SER A 121 -1.85 -1.29 0.91
CA SER A 121 -1.80 -2.64 0.36
C SER A 121 -2.58 -2.71 -0.94
N ILE A 122 -2.05 -3.43 -1.92
CA ILE A 122 -2.60 -3.57 -3.27
C ILE A 122 -2.71 -5.06 -3.58
N VAL A 123 -3.91 -5.52 -3.88
CA VAL A 123 -4.21 -6.89 -4.27
C VAL A 123 -5.01 -6.87 -5.56
N MET A 124 -4.40 -7.41 -6.61
CA MET A 124 -5.00 -7.51 -7.94
C MET A 124 -5.01 -8.97 -8.37
N ASP A 125 -5.93 -9.33 -9.24
CA ASP A 125 -6.02 -10.63 -9.91
C ASP A 125 -5.83 -11.82 -8.96
N THR A 126 -6.84 -12.09 -8.14
CA THR A 126 -6.83 -13.20 -7.20
C THR A 126 -8.24 -13.67 -6.85
N ARG A 127 -8.41 -14.95 -6.62
CA ARG A 127 -9.59 -15.43 -5.87
C ARG A 127 -9.36 -15.29 -4.37
N VAL A 128 -10.39 -15.55 -3.58
CA VAL A 128 -10.31 -15.50 -2.11
C VAL A 128 -9.17 -16.37 -1.59
N CYS A 129 -8.19 -15.77 -0.93
CA CYS A 129 -7.08 -16.47 -0.30
C CYS A 129 -6.66 -15.80 1.02
N LYS A 130 -6.01 -16.57 1.89
CA LYS A 130 -5.52 -16.07 3.20
C LYS A 130 -4.39 -15.05 3.04
N GLU A 131 -3.66 -15.12 1.96
CA GLU A 131 -2.55 -14.23 1.62
C GLU A 131 -3.04 -12.81 1.36
N ALA A 132 -4.19 -12.63 0.71
CA ALA A 132 -4.81 -11.33 0.51
C ALA A 132 -5.18 -10.67 1.85
N VAL A 133 -5.73 -11.42 2.80
CA VAL A 133 -5.99 -10.93 4.16
C VAL A 133 -4.70 -10.58 4.89
N LYS A 134 -3.66 -11.44 4.75
CA LYS A 134 -2.36 -11.25 5.42
C LYS A 134 -1.67 -9.97 4.96
N ILE A 135 -1.58 -9.73 3.65
CA ILE A 135 -0.90 -8.55 3.10
C ILE A 135 -1.66 -7.26 3.42
N ALA A 136 -3.00 -7.31 3.44
CA ALA A 136 -3.86 -6.17 3.75
C ALA A 136 -3.95 -5.85 5.24
N LYS A 137 -3.47 -6.73 6.13
CA LYS A 137 -3.63 -6.58 7.58
C LYS A 137 -3.21 -5.19 8.07
N ASP A 138 -4.15 -4.52 8.78
CA ASP A 138 -4.02 -3.20 9.39
C ASP A 138 -3.61 -2.08 8.39
N ALA A 139 -3.92 -2.23 7.08
CA ALA A 139 -3.62 -1.21 6.10
C ALA A 139 -4.48 0.05 6.31
N ASP A 140 -3.88 1.23 6.16
CA ASP A 140 -4.60 2.50 6.16
C ASP A 140 -5.43 2.65 4.88
N LEU A 141 -4.90 2.16 3.75
CA LEU A 141 -5.58 2.06 2.46
C LEU A 141 -5.37 0.68 1.86
N PHE A 142 -6.46 0.02 1.49
CA PHE A 142 -6.45 -1.26 0.80
C PHE A 142 -7.08 -1.10 -0.58
N ILE A 143 -6.28 -1.27 -1.62
CA ILE A 143 -6.73 -1.27 -3.02
C ILE A 143 -6.88 -2.73 -3.43
N CYS A 144 -8.08 -3.12 -3.82
CA CYS A 144 -8.40 -4.51 -4.11
C CYS A 144 -9.22 -4.62 -5.39
N GLU A 145 -8.93 -5.66 -6.18
CA GLU A 145 -9.83 -6.01 -7.25
C GLU A 145 -11.22 -6.33 -6.73
N ALA A 146 -12.22 -6.12 -7.56
CA ALA A 146 -13.62 -6.47 -7.35
C ALA A 146 -14.27 -6.67 -8.72
N THR A 147 -13.76 -7.64 -9.46
CA THR A 147 -14.08 -7.81 -10.88
C THR A 147 -15.55 -8.06 -11.12
N LEU A 148 -16.21 -8.78 -10.22
CA LEU A 148 -17.59 -9.24 -10.39
C LEU A 148 -18.49 -8.86 -9.20
N LEU A 149 -19.80 -8.98 -9.37
CA LEU A 149 -20.79 -8.93 -8.31
C LEU A 149 -21.08 -10.35 -7.78
N GLU A 150 -21.74 -10.45 -6.63
CA GLU A 150 -21.94 -11.72 -5.91
C GLU A 150 -22.81 -12.73 -6.67
N ASP A 151 -23.71 -12.26 -7.53
CA ASP A 151 -24.52 -13.10 -8.43
C ASP A 151 -23.66 -13.92 -9.41
N LEU A 152 -22.43 -13.47 -9.68
CA LEU A 152 -21.46 -14.13 -10.54
C LEU A 152 -20.27 -14.73 -9.75
N LYS A 153 -20.45 -15.07 -8.48
CA LYS A 153 -19.35 -15.58 -7.62
C LYS A 153 -18.73 -16.88 -8.13
N ASP A 154 -19.52 -17.75 -8.76
CA ASP A 154 -18.99 -19.02 -9.32
C ASP A 154 -18.07 -18.72 -10.51
N MET A 155 -18.43 -17.75 -11.35
CA MET A 155 -17.56 -17.22 -12.40
C MET A 155 -16.30 -16.56 -11.83
N ALA A 156 -16.43 -15.76 -10.76
CA ALA A 156 -15.28 -15.18 -10.08
C ALA A 156 -14.30 -16.25 -9.62
N LYS A 157 -14.80 -17.34 -9.02
CA LYS A 157 -14.00 -18.48 -8.58
C LYS A 157 -13.31 -19.19 -9.76
N GLU A 158 -14.02 -19.39 -10.86
CA GLU A 158 -13.50 -20.06 -12.07
C GLU A 158 -12.36 -19.26 -12.72
N TYR A 159 -12.54 -17.95 -12.85
CA TYR A 159 -11.56 -17.06 -13.46
C TYR A 159 -10.53 -16.50 -12.49
N HIS A 160 -10.51 -16.97 -11.23
CA HIS A 160 -9.60 -16.53 -10.17
C HIS A 160 -9.68 -15.02 -9.88
N HIS A 161 -10.89 -14.51 -9.77
CA HIS A 161 -11.19 -13.13 -9.39
C HIS A 161 -12.05 -13.05 -8.13
N LEU A 162 -12.26 -11.82 -7.63
CA LEU A 162 -13.10 -11.53 -6.49
C LEU A 162 -14.43 -10.91 -6.93
N THR A 163 -15.46 -11.13 -6.08
CA THR A 163 -16.65 -10.28 -6.08
C THR A 163 -16.41 -9.06 -5.19
N ALA A 164 -17.22 -8.00 -5.38
CA ALA A 164 -17.18 -6.81 -4.54
C ALA A 164 -17.41 -7.14 -3.06
N LYS A 165 -18.33 -8.07 -2.78
CA LYS A 165 -18.60 -8.60 -1.44
C LYS A 165 -17.39 -9.30 -0.84
N GLN A 166 -16.72 -10.17 -1.60
CA GLN A 166 -15.52 -10.88 -1.14
C GLN A 166 -14.36 -9.92 -0.86
N ALA A 167 -14.14 -8.90 -1.70
CA ALA A 167 -13.15 -7.86 -1.44
C ALA A 167 -13.43 -7.13 -0.11
N ALA A 168 -14.71 -6.80 0.17
CA ALA A 168 -15.12 -6.18 1.43
C ALA A 168 -14.95 -7.12 2.65
N GLU A 169 -15.19 -8.43 2.49
CA GLU A 169 -14.93 -9.43 3.52
C GLU A 169 -13.43 -9.53 3.86
N ILE A 170 -12.56 -9.49 2.84
CA ILE A 170 -11.10 -9.44 3.03
C ILE A 170 -10.74 -8.17 3.81
N ALA A 171 -11.24 -7.01 3.39
CA ALA A 171 -11.01 -5.73 4.05
C ALA A 171 -11.40 -5.76 5.54
N LYS A 172 -12.60 -6.31 5.84
CA LYS A 172 -13.10 -6.47 7.22
C LYS A 172 -12.22 -7.40 8.05
N LYS A 173 -11.86 -8.57 7.52
CA LYS A 173 -10.98 -9.55 8.20
C LYS A 173 -9.58 -8.98 8.42
N ALA A 174 -9.06 -8.21 7.48
CA ALA A 174 -7.76 -7.57 7.56
C ALA A 174 -7.74 -6.30 8.43
N LYS A 175 -8.89 -5.81 8.90
CA LYS A 175 -9.05 -4.60 9.72
C LYS A 175 -8.45 -3.36 9.05
N VAL A 176 -8.64 -3.22 7.75
CA VAL A 176 -8.17 -2.05 7.02
C VAL A 176 -9.00 -0.81 7.40
N LYS A 177 -8.45 0.40 7.20
CA LYS A 177 -9.21 1.63 7.49
C LYS A 177 -10.09 2.07 6.33
N LYS A 178 -9.61 1.90 5.09
CA LYS A 178 -10.33 2.28 3.87
C LYS A 178 -10.12 1.24 2.78
N LEU A 179 -11.19 0.88 2.07
CA LEU A 179 -11.17 -0.02 0.93
C LEU A 179 -11.42 0.77 -0.36
N VAL A 180 -10.57 0.57 -1.35
CA VAL A 180 -10.78 1.04 -2.72
C VAL A 180 -10.96 -0.17 -3.62
N LEU A 181 -12.14 -0.28 -4.24
CA LEU A 181 -12.42 -1.30 -5.24
C LEU A 181 -11.94 -0.83 -6.61
N THR A 182 -11.37 -1.74 -7.37
CA THR A 182 -10.87 -1.49 -8.73
C THR A 182 -11.01 -2.75 -9.59
N HIS A 183 -10.50 -2.73 -10.83
CA HIS A 183 -10.54 -3.87 -11.74
C HIS A 183 -11.94 -4.40 -12.03
N ILE A 184 -12.91 -3.48 -12.17
CA ILE A 184 -14.31 -3.81 -12.44
C ILE A 184 -14.45 -4.29 -13.88
N SER A 185 -15.17 -5.40 -14.08
CA SER A 185 -15.42 -5.96 -15.42
C SER A 185 -16.21 -5.00 -16.30
N GLN A 186 -15.81 -4.88 -17.57
CA GLN A 186 -16.49 -4.07 -18.59
C GLN A 186 -17.95 -4.45 -18.85
N ARG A 187 -18.42 -5.59 -18.35
CA ARG A 187 -19.82 -6.02 -18.43
C ARG A 187 -20.77 -5.10 -17.67
N TYR A 188 -20.27 -4.38 -16.67
CA TYR A 188 -21.06 -3.46 -15.86
C TYR A 188 -21.04 -2.06 -16.46
N LYS A 189 -22.22 -1.46 -16.62
CA LYS A 189 -22.37 -0.10 -17.16
C LYS A 189 -21.95 0.98 -16.16
N ASP A 190 -22.05 0.67 -14.86
CA ASP A 190 -21.63 1.54 -13.77
C ASP A 190 -21.12 0.73 -12.57
N ASP A 191 -20.61 1.43 -11.58
CA ASP A 191 -19.97 0.87 -10.39
C ASP A 191 -20.89 0.81 -9.16
N LYS A 192 -22.17 1.19 -9.29
CA LYS A 192 -23.12 1.30 -8.17
C LYS A 192 -23.36 -0.03 -7.48
N GLY A 193 -23.46 -1.12 -8.25
CA GLY A 193 -23.61 -2.47 -7.72
C GLY A 193 -22.44 -2.87 -6.82
N HIS A 194 -21.21 -2.64 -7.27
CA HIS A 194 -19.99 -2.93 -6.51
C HIS A 194 -19.94 -2.15 -5.21
N LYS A 195 -20.21 -0.85 -5.26
CA LYS A 195 -20.27 -0.01 -4.07
C LYS A 195 -21.33 -0.49 -3.09
N LYS A 196 -22.54 -0.81 -3.59
CA LYS A 196 -23.65 -1.28 -2.76
C LYS A 196 -23.28 -2.56 -2.02
N GLU A 197 -22.91 -3.62 -2.73
CA GLU A 197 -22.55 -4.93 -2.12
C GLU A 197 -21.41 -4.82 -1.10
N ALA A 198 -20.35 -4.10 -1.45
CA ALA A 198 -19.22 -3.94 -0.55
C ALA A 198 -19.58 -3.13 0.71
N SER A 199 -20.43 -2.10 0.57
CA SER A 199 -20.84 -1.24 1.70
C SER A 199 -21.73 -1.96 2.72
N GLU A 200 -22.40 -3.03 2.34
CA GLU A 200 -23.14 -3.91 3.27
C GLU A 200 -22.22 -4.63 4.27
N ILE A 201 -20.96 -4.88 3.88
CA ILE A 201 -19.96 -5.61 4.68
C ILE A 201 -18.96 -4.67 5.35
N PHE A 202 -18.51 -3.64 4.63
CA PHE A 202 -17.47 -2.71 5.05
C PHE A 202 -17.88 -1.27 4.71
N LYS A 203 -17.91 -0.37 5.70
CA LYS A 203 -18.48 0.98 5.52
C LYS A 203 -17.61 1.93 4.71
N GLU A 204 -16.30 1.93 4.95
CA GLU A 204 -15.34 2.86 4.34
C GLU A 204 -14.91 2.37 2.95
N VAL A 205 -15.87 2.28 2.01
CA VAL A 205 -15.68 1.81 0.64
C VAL A 205 -15.75 2.94 -0.37
N ILE A 206 -14.78 2.96 -1.28
CA ILE A 206 -14.75 3.81 -2.46
C ILE A 206 -14.57 2.90 -3.67
N VAL A 207 -15.27 3.20 -4.77
CA VAL A 207 -14.91 2.63 -6.07
C VAL A 207 -13.94 3.61 -6.73
N GLY A 208 -12.74 3.11 -7.03
CA GLY A 208 -11.64 3.90 -7.61
C GLY A 208 -11.95 4.32 -9.04
N LYS A 209 -11.52 5.51 -9.40
CA LYS A 209 -11.57 6.04 -10.77
C LYS A 209 -10.19 6.40 -11.23
N ASP A 210 -9.96 6.35 -12.54
CA ASP A 210 -8.71 6.76 -13.14
C ASP A 210 -8.36 8.20 -12.71
N PHE A 211 -7.08 8.43 -12.42
CA PHE A 211 -6.52 9.70 -11.93
C PHE A 211 -7.04 10.16 -10.56
N GLN A 212 -7.78 9.34 -9.84
CA GLN A 212 -8.24 9.70 -8.49
C GLN A 212 -7.09 9.67 -7.48
N THR A 213 -7.00 10.71 -6.65
CA THR A 213 -6.01 10.83 -5.57
C THR A 213 -6.66 10.55 -4.23
N PHE A 214 -6.00 9.73 -3.40
CA PHE A 214 -6.42 9.42 -2.03
C PHE A 214 -5.43 10.01 -1.03
N LYS A 215 -5.94 10.74 -0.04
CA LYS A 215 -5.14 11.12 1.15
C LYS A 215 -5.26 10.01 2.20
N ILE A 216 -4.13 9.65 2.80
CA ILE A 216 -3.99 8.58 3.78
C ILE A 216 -3.63 9.15 5.15
#